data_875092299eb6472f7864eb22fbdc065a
#
_entry.id   875092299eb6472f7864eb22fbdc065a
#
_cell.length_a   1.000
_cell.length_b   1.000
_cell.length_c   1.000
_cell.angle_alpha   90.00
_cell.angle_beta   90.00
_cell.angle_gamma   90.00
#
_symmetry.space_group_name_H-M   'P 1'
#
loop_
_entity.id
_entity.type
_entity.pdbx_description
1 polymer ?
#
loop_
_entity_poly.entity_id
_entity_poly.type
_entity_poly.pdbx_seq_one_letter_code
_entity_poly.pdbx_strand_id
1 'polypeptide(L)'
;SLGKGVKYELETVTVQTLPAPTEPEYRKDTNHTYATYVDQEYTYRKATDGCVVESYLVKYVGGAETERKLMYTDTYKAKSEIIYVGTVERTEEGQ
;
A
#
# COMPACT_ATOMS: atom_id res chain seq x y z
N SER A 1 29.48 -31.31 12.04
CA SER A 1 28.79 -32.55 12.15
C SER A 1 27.86 -32.78 10.97
N LEU A 2 27.86 -33.98 10.50
CA LEU A 2 26.96 -34.35 9.42
C LEU A 2 25.50 -34.39 9.88
N GLY A 3 25.24 -34.44 11.16
CA GLY A 3 23.90 -34.43 11.68
C GLY A 3 23.26 -33.04 11.79
N LYS A 4 24.03 -32.00 11.57
CA LYS A 4 23.50 -30.65 11.74
C LYS A 4 23.27 -30.01 10.37
N GLY A 5 22.03 -29.95 9.99
CA GLY A 5 21.67 -29.27 8.76
C GLY A 5 21.92 -27.77 8.84
N VAL A 6 22.35 -27.19 7.74
CA VAL A 6 22.48 -25.74 7.58
C VAL A 6 21.40 -25.30 6.60
N LYS A 7 20.62 -24.30 7.00
CA LYS A 7 19.53 -23.78 6.19
C LYS A 7 19.57 -22.26 6.18
N TYR A 8 19.29 -21.67 5.05
CA TYR A 8 19.14 -20.22 4.91
C TYR A 8 17.71 -19.89 4.57
N GLU A 9 17.17 -18.89 5.22
CA GLU A 9 15.84 -18.39 4.92
C GLU A 9 15.86 -16.87 4.77
N LEU A 10 15.06 -16.37 3.84
CA LEU A 10 14.83 -14.94 3.71
C LEU A 10 13.61 -14.59 4.57
N GLU A 11 13.80 -13.71 5.53
CA GLU A 11 12.73 -13.28 6.45
C GLU A 11 12.51 -11.79 6.33
N THR A 12 11.25 -11.38 6.34
CA THR A 12 10.88 -9.97 6.23
C THR A 12 10.22 -9.51 7.53
N VAL A 13 10.54 -8.28 7.92
CA VAL A 13 9.97 -7.66 9.13
C VAL A 13 9.49 -6.26 8.76
N THR A 14 8.24 -5.95 9.09
CA THR A 14 7.74 -4.59 8.98
C THR A 14 8.22 -3.82 10.19
N VAL A 15 9.07 -2.83 9.97
CA VAL A 15 9.69 -2.08 11.06
C VAL A 15 9.00 -0.74 11.32
N GLN A 16 8.18 -0.27 10.38
CA GLN A 16 7.48 1.00 10.52
C GLN A 16 6.23 0.99 9.67
N THR A 17 5.13 1.49 10.22
CA THR A 17 3.91 1.78 9.46
C THR A 17 3.89 3.26 9.12
N LEU A 18 3.59 3.59 7.87
CA LEU A 18 3.47 4.96 7.39
C LEU A 18 1.98 5.24 7.21
N PRO A 19 1.34 6.00 8.10
CA PRO A 19 -0.11 6.20 8.03
C PRO A 19 -0.55 6.85 6.73
N ALA A 20 -1.67 6.39 6.19
CA ALA A 20 -2.27 6.99 5.01
C ALA A 20 -2.70 8.43 5.33
N PRO A 21 -2.64 9.35 4.34
CA PRO A 21 -3.21 10.68 4.51
C PRO A 21 -4.69 10.58 4.86
N THR A 22 -5.15 11.46 5.74
CA THR A 22 -6.56 11.47 6.16
C THR A 22 -7.46 12.17 5.15
N GLU A 23 -6.89 13.05 4.34
CA GLU A 23 -7.66 13.80 3.35
C GLU A 23 -7.65 13.08 2.01
N PRO A 24 -8.82 12.90 1.38
CA PRO A 24 -8.88 12.34 0.04
C PRO A 24 -8.33 13.31 -0.99
N GLU A 25 -7.87 12.76 -2.10
CA GLU A 25 -7.56 13.53 -3.29
C GLU A 25 -8.82 13.52 -4.17
N TYR A 26 -9.35 14.70 -4.48
CA TYR A 26 -10.51 14.83 -5.36
C TYR A 26 -10.04 15.13 -6.78
N ARG A 27 -10.60 14.43 -7.75
CA ARG A 27 -10.31 14.63 -9.17
C ARG A 27 -11.59 14.89 -9.93
N LYS A 28 -11.58 15.91 -10.77
CA LYS A 28 -12.71 16.18 -11.65
C LYS A 28 -12.75 15.16 -12.79
N ASP A 29 -13.87 14.50 -12.95
CA ASP A 29 -14.04 13.47 -13.97
C ASP A 29 -14.58 14.12 -15.25
N THR A 30 -13.71 14.77 -15.98
CA THR A 30 -14.10 15.49 -17.20
C THR A 30 -14.55 14.56 -18.32
N ASN A 31 -14.12 13.30 -18.30
CA ASN A 31 -14.50 12.30 -19.30
C ASN A 31 -15.76 11.53 -18.91
N HIS A 32 -16.32 11.80 -17.74
CA HIS A 32 -17.49 11.12 -17.23
C HIS A 32 -17.34 9.60 -17.17
N THR A 33 -16.15 9.14 -16.84
CA THR A 33 -15.87 7.71 -16.76
C THR A 33 -16.54 7.08 -15.53
N TYR A 34 -16.52 7.78 -14.42
CA TYR A 34 -17.04 7.28 -13.15
C TYR A 34 -18.19 8.11 -12.59
N ALA A 35 -18.16 9.42 -12.83
CA ALA A 35 -19.15 10.35 -12.31
C ALA A 35 -19.44 11.42 -13.34
N THR A 36 -20.70 11.81 -13.47
CA THR A 36 -21.13 12.79 -14.46
C THR A 36 -21.50 14.12 -13.82
N TYR A 37 -22.39 14.08 -12.84
CA TYR A 37 -22.95 15.30 -12.23
C TYR A 37 -22.17 15.73 -11.01
N VAL A 38 -22.19 17.03 -10.72
CA VAL A 38 -21.40 17.61 -9.63
C VAL A 38 -21.76 17.06 -8.26
N ASP A 39 -22.94 16.46 -8.12
CA ASP A 39 -23.36 15.82 -6.86
C ASP A 39 -23.02 14.33 -6.81
N GLN A 40 -22.31 13.82 -7.79
CA GLN A 40 -21.90 12.43 -7.86
C GLN A 40 -20.42 12.29 -7.55
N GLU A 41 -20.12 11.29 -6.75
CA GLU A 41 -18.73 10.93 -6.40
C GLU A 41 -18.53 9.45 -6.60
N TYR A 42 -17.30 9.10 -6.94
CA TYR A 42 -16.91 7.70 -7.10
C TYR A 42 -15.54 7.49 -6.45
N THR A 43 -15.48 6.59 -5.47
CA THR A 43 -14.21 6.24 -4.86
C THR A 43 -13.44 5.33 -5.78
N TYR A 44 -12.43 5.89 -6.42
CA TYR A 44 -11.58 5.16 -7.35
C TYR A 44 -10.58 4.27 -6.61
N ARG A 45 -10.04 4.77 -5.52
CA ARG A 45 -9.06 4.05 -4.71
C ARG A 45 -9.23 4.44 -3.25
N LYS A 46 -9.28 3.45 -2.37
CA LYS A 46 -9.29 3.71 -0.94
C LYS A 46 -7.88 4.05 -0.44
N ALA A 47 -7.80 4.81 0.64
CA ALA A 47 -6.53 5.10 1.28
C ALA A 47 -5.87 3.81 1.77
N THR A 48 -4.55 3.75 1.69
CA THR A 48 -3.77 2.62 2.22
C THR A 48 -2.54 3.13 2.95
N ASP A 49 -2.24 2.48 4.06
CA ASP A 49 -1.00 2.76 4.77
C ASP A 49 0.19 2.25 3.97
N GLY A 50 1.31 2.93 4.11
CA GLY A 50 2.58 2.44 3.64
C GLY A 50 3.34 1.77 4.78
N CYS A 51 4.51 1.28 4.47
CA CYS A 51 5.35 0.64 5.49
C CYS A 51 6.81 0.61 5.05
N VAL A 52 7.67 0.39 6.03
CA VAL A 52 9.08 0.11 5.79
C VAL A 52 9.32 -1.34 6.19
N VAL A 53 9.90 -2.12 5.29
CA VAL A 53 10.13 -3.55 5.47
C VAL A 53 11.62 -3.81 5.35
N GLU A 54 12.17 -4.54 6.31
CA GLU A 54 13.53 -5.03 6.26
C GLU A 54 13.54 -6.50 5.92
N SER A 55 14.43 -6.90 5.01
CA SER A 55 14.59 -8.30 4.59
C SER A 55 15.96 -8.80 5.04
N TYR A 56 15.95 -9.95 5.72
CA TYR A 56 17.13 -10.55 6.30
C TYR A 56 17.38 -11.92 5.71
N LEU A 57 18.64 -12.24 5.49
CA LEU A 57 19.06 -13.61 5.25
C LEU A 57 19.44 -14.22 6.59
N VAL A 58 18.74 -15.26 6.99
CA VAL A 58 18.90 -15.88 8.30
C VAL A 58 19.48 -17.28 8.12
N LYS A 59 20.54 -17.56 8.85
CA LYS A 59 21.18 -18.87 8.83
C LYS A 59 20.75 -19.66 10.06
N TYR A 60 20.33 -20.88 9.80
CA TYR A 60 19.97 -21.83 10.85
C TYR A 60 20.93 -23.01 10.81
N VAL A 61 21.39 -23.43 11.98
CA VAL A 61 22.22 -24.62 12.12
C VAL A 61 21.56 -25.52 13.15
N GLY A 62 21.15 -26.70 12.71
CA GLY A 62 20.43 -27.63 13.56
C GLY A 62 19.12 -27.07 14.10
N GLY A 63 18.48 -26.20 13.34
CA GLY A 63 17.23 -25.56 13.70
C GLY A 63 17.37 -24.29 14.53
N ALA A 64 18.58 -23.90 14.91
CA ALA A 64 18.80 -22.69 15.70
C ALA A 64 19.37 -21.57 14.83
N GLU A 65 18.84 -20.37 14.99
CA GLU A 65 19.39 -19.21 14.30
C GLU A 65 20.78 -18.90 14.80
N THR A 66 21.75 -18.79 13.89
CA THR A 66 23.13 -18.49 14.22
C THR A 66 23.63 -17.19 13.66
N GLU A 67 22.95 -16.66 12.62
CA GLU A 67 23.41 -15.46 11.94
C GLU A 67 22.23 -14.80 11.24
N ARG A 68 22.21 -13.47 11.26
CA ARG A 68 21.14 -12.70 10.63
C ARG A 68 21.78 -11.50 9.93
N LYS A 69 21.54 -11.37 8.64
CA LYS A 69 22.15 -10.31 7.84
C LYS A 69 21.07 -9.53 7.14
N LEU A 70 21.05 -8.21 7.35
CA LEU A 70 20.18 -7.32 6.61
C LEU A 70 20.60 -7.27 5.15
N MET A 71 19.69 -7.65 4.26
CA MET A 71 19.94 -7.68 2.82
C MET A 71 19.49 -6.38 2.15
N TYR A 72 18.28 -5.94 2.45
CA TYR A 72 17.74 -4.70 1.90
C TYR A 72 16.58 -4.18 2.74
N THR A 73 16.31 -2.90 2.53
CA THR A 73 15.19 -2.20 3.14
C THR A 73 14.32 -1.64 2.02
N ASP A 74 13.01 -1.90 2.09
CA ASP A 74 12.05 -1.41 1.11
C ASP A 74 11.04 -0.49 1.78
N THR A 75 10.73 0.61 1.10
CA THR A 75 9.70 1.54 1.56
C THR A 75 8.54 1.51 0.60
N TYR A 76 7.36 1.21 1.14
CA TYR A 76 6.10 1.25 0.41
C TYR A 76 5.35 2.50 0.84
N LYS A 77 5.09 3.40 -0.11
CA LYS A 77 4.46 4.69 0.20
C LYS A 77 3.02 4.52 0.63
N ALA A 78 2.60 5.31 1.61
CA ALA A 78 1.19 5.49 1.91
C ALA A 78 0.50 6.17 0.72
N LYS A 79 -0.78 5.85 0.52
CA LYS A 79 -1.55 6.39 -0.60
C LYS A 79 -2.85 6.98 -0.09
N SER A 80 -3.17 8.18 -0.57
CA SER A 80 -4.45 8.80 -0.23
C SER A 80 -5.61 8.16 -0.98
N GLU A 81 -6.79 8.32 -0.45
CA GLU A 81 -8.02 8.00 -1.15
C GLU A 81 -8.15 8.88 -2.39
N ILE A 82 -8.64 8.33 -3.49
CA ILE A 82 -8.93 9.09 -4.70
C ILE A 82 -10.42 9.02 -4.98
N ILE A 83 -11.05 10.19 -5.08
CA ILE A 83 -12.48 10.32 -5.34
C ILE A 83 -12.66 11.14 -6.62
N TYR A 84 -13.35 10.56 -7.60
CA TYR A 84 -13.73 11.30 -8.80
C TYR A 84 -15.06 11.98 -8.57
N VAL A 85 -15.14 13.24 -8.98
CA VAL A 85 -16.33 14.07 -8.84
C VAL A 85 -16.81 14.47 -10.22
N GLY A 86 -18.11 14.38 -10.46
CA GLY A 86 -18.69 14.81 -11.72
C GLY A 86 -18.58 16.32 -11.91
N THR A 87 -18.76 16.74 -13.16
CA THR A 87 -18.50 18.12 -13.57
C THR A 87 -19.71 18.82 -14.19
N VAL A 88 -20.79 18.09 -14.43
CA VAL A 88 -21.98 18.63 -15.09
C VAL A 88 -22.99 19.10 -14.05
N GLU A 89 -23.43 20.33 -14.20
CA GLU A 89 -24.49 20.85 -13.35
C GLU A 89 -25.82 20.18 -13.71
N ARG A 90 -26.63 19.88 -12.70
CA ARG A 90 -27.98 19.42 -12.96
C ARG A 90 -28.86 20.61 -13.27
N THR A 91 -29.78 20.40 -14.21
CA THR A 91 -30.76 21.41 -14.54
C THR A 91 -32.04 21.15 -13.79
N GLU A 92 -32.90 22.14 -13.73
CA GLU A 92 -34.16 22.00 -13.02
C GLU A 92 -35.08 20.95 -13.60
N GLU A 93 -34.98 20.73 -14.88
CA GLU A 93 -35.87 19.84 -15.54
C GLU A 93 -35.41 18.47 -15.63
N GLY A 94 -34.58 17.94 -15.07
CA GLY A 94 -34.41 16.63 -15.52
C GLY A 94 -33.55 15.74 -14.85
N GLN A 95 -33.30 16.18 -13.90
CA GLN A 95 -32.35 15.30 -13.33
C GLN A 95 -32.83 14.61 -12.15
#